data_3ae2cd66df8ed291377e24d1a40cf04e
#
_entry.id   3ae2cd66df8ed291377e24d1a40cf04e
#
_cell.length_a   1.000
_cell.length_b   1.000
_cell.length_c   1.000
_cell.angle_alpha   90.00
_cell.angle_beta   90.00
_cell.angle_gamma   90.00
#
_symmetry.space_group_name_H-M   'P 1'
#
loop_
_entity.id
_entity.type
_entity.pdbx_description
1 polymer ?
#
loop_
_entity_poly.entity_id
_entity_poly.type
_entity_poly.pdbx_seq_one_letter_code
_entity_poly.pdbx_strand_id
1 'polypeptide(L)'
;VHSAQRERYLATLGIVRYRRRRSGGRAPEETQIPCAPAAEAESVAARERPEPPAGPSGTAPVEELAPARLACWRPAADLLVLDALPPGQRPERERLTLLANILRAIDRLPGALPAAEFIDWPPLPGGDHSLSGAREALALFLAGRMAREPFAWVLAMGEPARRWLGGGEHSEAGARISLADGRAQGILVPGLGDMLAAPQLKAQTWQAIRGLVPERR
;
A
#
# COMPACT_ATOMS: atom_id res chain seq x y z
N VAL A 1 -6.00 33.13 -19.58
CA VAL A 1 -4.54 33.08 -19.76
C VAL A 1 -3.91 31.87 -19.04
N HIS A 2 -4.56 31.29 -18.02
CA HIS A 2 -3.96 30.24 -17.16
C HIS A 2 -4.00 28.81 -17.73
N SER A 3 -4.86 28.53 -18.73
CA SER A 3 -5.03 27.15 -19.21
C SER A 3 -3.87 26.64 -20.09
N ALA A 4 -3.36 27.51 -20.97
CA ALA A 4 -2.25 27.17 -21.87
C ALA A 4 -0.91 26.96 -21.12
N GLN A 5 -0.68 27.74 -20.08
CA GLN A 5 0.50 27.60 -19.22
C GLN A 5 0.45 26.29 -18.43
N ARG A 6 -0.72 25.95 -17.90
CA ARG A 6 -0.96 24.66 -17.19
C ARG A 6 -0.77 23.47 -18.13
N GLU A 7 -1.18 23.58 -19.39
CA GLU A 7 -0.98 22.50 -20.38
C GLU A 7 0.51 22.28 -20.68
N ARG A 8 1.29 23.35 -20.78
CA ARG A 8 2.76 23.23 -20.96
C ARG A 8 3.43 22.55 -19.78
N TYR A 9 3.07 22.90 -18.54
CA TYR A 9 3.60 22.25 -17.34
C TYR A 9 3.26 20.76 -17.28
N LEU A 10 2.03 20.38 -17.62
CA LEU A 10 1.61 18.98 -17.63
C LEU A 10 2.33 18.18 -18.72
N ALA A 11 2.57 18.77 -19.89
CA ALA A 11 3.36 18.15 -20.96
C ALA A 11 4.83 17.96 -20.55
N THR A 12 5.43 18.93 -19.86
CA THR A 12 6.81 18.84 -19.36
C THR A 12 6.96 17.74 -18.29
N LEU A 13 5.88 17.48 -17.54
CA LEU A 13 5.84 16.42 -16.52
C LEU A 13 5.48 15.03 -17.10
N GLY A 14 5.35 14.92 -18.43
CA GLY A 14 5.00 13.65 -19.09
C GLY A 14 3.57 13.18 -18.86
N ILE A 15 2.68 14.06 -18.36
CA ILE A 15 1.30 13.70 -18.05
C ILE A 15 0.44 13.81 -19.31
N VAL A 16 0.01 12.68 -19.87
CA VAL A 16 -0.91 12.61 -21.01
C VAL A 16 -2.33 12.86 -20.53
N ARG A 17 -2.94 13.97 -20.99
CA ARG A 17 -4.35 14.29 -20.70
C ARG A 17 -5.27 13.61 -21.71
N TYR A 18 -6.15 12.73 -21.22
CA TYR A 18 -7.24 12.21 -22.03
C TYR A 18 -8.41 13.21 -22.03
N ARG A 19 -8.76 13.77 -23.20
CA ARG A 19 -10.01 14.50 -23.39
C ARG A 19 -11.08 13.51 -23.88
N ARG A 20 -12.22 13.50 -23.20
CA ARG A 20 -13.38 12.77 -23.67
C ARG A 20 -13.77 13.32 -25.05
N ARG A 21 -13.69 12.46 -26.09
CA ARG A 21 -14.25 12.84 -27.40
C ARG A 21 -15.73 13.12 -27.19
N ARG A 22 -16.16 14.36 -27.48
CA ARG A 22 -17.58 14.64 -27.70
C ARG A 22 -17.95 13.83 -28.93
N SER A 23 -18.73 12.76 -28.75
CA SER A 23 -19.43 12.10 -29.84
C SER A 23 -20.36 13.18 -30.43
N GLY A 24 -20.01 13.64 -31.64
CA GLY A 24 -20.87 14.49 -32.41
C GLY A 24 -22.19 13.77 -32.57
N GLY A 25 -23.24 14.37 -32.02
CA GLY A 25 -24.58 13.81 -32.09
C GLY A 25 -25.05 13.77 -33.53
N ARG A 26 -25.22 12.57 -34.04
CA ARG A 26 -26.22 12.29 -35.06
C ARG A 26 -27.33 11.57 -34.28
N ALA A 27 -28.45 12.22 -34.13
CA ALA A 27 -29.65 11.68 -33.54
C ALA A 27 -30.00 10.35 -34.27
N PRO A 28 -30.26 9.26 -33.56
CA PRO A 28 -30.88 8.11 -34.17
C PRO A 28 -32.35 8.48 -34.48
N GLU A 29 -32.72 8.34 -35.72
CA GLU A 29 -34.05 8.41 -36.26
C GLU A 29 -34.96 7.46 -35.44
N GLU A 30 -36.01 8.02 -34.84
CA GLU A 30 -37.04 7.30 -34.09
C GLU A 30 -37.75 6.34 -35.05
N THR A 31 -37.43 5.06 -35.04
CA THR A 31 -38.24 4.03 -35.64
C THR A 31 -39.40 3.75 -34.68
N GLN A 32 -40.56 4.33 -34.98
CA GLN A 32 -41.83 4.01 -34.32
C GLN A 32 -42.16 2.55 -34.57
N ILE A 33 -42.20 1.75 -33.51
CA ILE A 33 -42.79 0.39 -33.52
C ILE A 33 -44.29 0.57 -33.21
N PRO A 34 -45.19 0.04 -34.07
CA PRO A 34 -46.62 0.20 -33.86
C PRO A 34 -47.10 -0.57 -32.65
N CYS A 35 -47.91 0.11 -31.86
CA CYS A 35 -48.67 -0.45 -30.75
C CYS A 35 -49.75 -1.38 -31.32
N ALA A 36 -49.76 -2.64 -30.93
CA ALA A 36 -50.89 -3.55 -31.11
C ALA A 36 -51.60 -3.82 -29.76
N PRO A 37 -52.90 -4.04 -29.76
CA PRO A 37 -53.75 -3.79 -28.61
C PRO A 37 -53.78 -4.92 -27.58
N ALA A 38 -54.19 -4.54 -26.39
CA ALA A 38 -54.43 -5.39 -25.22
C ALA A 38 -55.37 -6.57 -25.51
N ALA A 39 -54.96 -7.74 -25.07
CA ALA A 39 -55.87 -8.86 -24.85
C ALA A 39 -55.67 -9.35 -23.40
N GLU A 40 -56.79 -9.59 -22.81
CA GLU A 40 -57.21 -9.81 -21.47
C GLU A 40 -56.48 -10.85 -20.62
N ALA A 41 -56.60 -10.64 -19.36
CA ALA A 41 -56.22 -11.42 -18.20
C ALA A 41 -56.50 -12.92 -18.31
N GLU A 42 -55.53 -13.74 -17.90
CA GLU A 42 -55.82 -14.93 -17.10
C GLU A 42 -54.80 -15.11 -15.97
N SER A 43 -55.37 -15.16 -14.80
CA SER A 43 -54.75 -15.46 -13.52
C SER A 43 -54.26 -16.91 -13.52
N VAL A 44 -52.94 -17.10 -13.42
CA VAL A 44 -52.40 -18.41 -13.09
C VAL A 44 -51.36 -18.28 -12.00
N ALA A 45 -51.78 -18.75 -10.83
CA ALA A 45 -51.03 -19.35 -9.74
C ALA A 45 -49.60 -18.89 -9.51
N ALA A 46 -49.39 -18.29 -8.33
CA ALA A 46 -48.11 -18.13 -7.66
C ALA A 46 -47.26 -19.41 -7.76
N ARG A 47 -46.27 -19.39 -8.63
CA ARG A 47 -45.14 -20.30 -8.52
C ARG A 47 -44.16 -19.67 -7.54
N GLU A 48 -44.10 -20.28 -6.37
CA GLU A 48 -43.07 -20.13 -5.38
C GLU A 48 -41.71 -20.11 -6.10
N ARG A 49 -41.05 -18.94 -6.10
CA ARG A 49 -39.67 -18.80 -6.58
C ARG A 49 -38.80 -19.50 -5.54
N PRO A 50 -38.07 -20.57 -5.87
CA PRO A 50 -37.14 -21.15 -4.91
C PRO A 50 -36.16 -20.07 -4.46
N GLU A 51 -36.12 -19.81 -3.15
CA GLU A 51 -35.07 -19.02 -2.51
C GLU A 51 -33.71 -19.61 -2.95
N PRO A 52 -32.77 -18.79 -3.45
CA PRO A 52 -31.44 -19.29 -3.69
C PRO A 52 -30.89 -19.78 -2.36
N PRO A 53 -30.21 -20.96 -2.33
CA PRO A 53 -29.64 -21.47 -1.08
C PRO A 53 -28.73 -20.40 -0.50
N ALA A 54 -29.00 -20.01 0.73
CA ALA A 54 -28.13 -19.18 1.52
C ALA A 54 -26.76 -19.89 1.59
N GLY A 55 -25.84 -19.50 0.72
CA GLY A 55 -24.46 -19.93 0.82
C GLY A 55 -23.94 -19.57 2.20
N PRO A 56 -23.03 -20.34 2.78
CA PRO A 56 -22.48 -20.05 4.09
C PRO A 56 -21.75 -18.71 3.99
N SER A 57 -22.42 -17.63 4.37
CA SER A 57 -21.79 -16.32 4.65
C SER A 57 -21.00 -16.43 5.93
N GLY A 58 -19.96 -17.24 5.90
CA GLY A 58 -18.86 -17.19 6.85
C GLY A 58 -17.96 -16.02 6.49
N THR A 59 -18.49 -14.80 6.61
CA THR A 59 -17.64 -13.61 6.57
C THR A 59 -16.79 -13.67 7.84
N ALA A 60 -15.55 -14.16 7.71
CA ALA A 60 -14.57 -13.98 8.77
C ALA A 60 -14.59 -12.49 9.16
N PRO A 61 -14.53 -12.15 10.45
CA PRO A 61 -14.55 -10.76 10.88
C PRO A 61 -13.45 -10.00 10.11
N VAL A 62 -13.86 -9.02 9.31
CA VAL A 62 -12.94 -8.16 8.58
C VAL A 62 -12.24 -7.32 9.64
N GLU A 63 -10.97 -7.57 9.82
CA GLU A 63 -10.16 -6.80 10.76
C GLU A 63 -9.96 -5.39 10.21
N GLU A 64 -10.65 -4.43 10.81
CA GLU A 64 -10.53 -3.03 10.46
C GLU A 64 -9.26 -2.43 11.07
N LEU A 65 -8.51 -1.70 10.25
CA LEU A 65 -7.31 -0.99 10.67
C LEU A 65 -7.60 0.49 10.92
N ALA A 66 -6.98 1.03 11.97
CA ALA A 66 -6.88 2.48 12.10
C ALA A 66 -6.05 3.05 10.92
N PRO A 67 -6.40 4.26 10.44
CA PRO A 67 -5.60 4.93 9.42
C PRO A 67 -4.13 5.02 9.84
N ALA A 68 -3.23 4.78 8.90
CA ALA A 68 -1.80 4.80 9.14
C ALA A 68 -1.03 5.32 7.91
N ARG A 69 0.19 5.74 8.13
CA ARG A 69 1.13 6.13 7.07
C ARG A 69 2.41 5.31 7.19
N LEU A 70 2.92 4.83 6.09
CA LEU A 70 4.27 4.29 6.00
C LEU A 70 5.18 5.29 5.30
N ALA A 71 6.32 5.58 5.91
CA ALA A 71 7.41 6.26 5.26
C ALA A 71 8.36 5.21 4.68
N CYS A 72 8.72 5.36 3.42
CA CYS A 72 9.59 4.44 2.69
C CYS A 72 10.88 5.17 2.26
N TRP A 73 12.03 4.55 2.54
CA TRP A 73 13.34 5.02 2.09
C TRP A 73 14.06 3.91 1.34
N ARG A 74 14.92 4.32 0.42
CA ARG A 74 15.87 3.42 -0.25
C ARG A 74 17.32 3.90 0.02
N PRO A 75 17.90 3.57 1.16
CA PRO A 75 19.22 4.03 1.55
C PRO A 75 20.35 3.34 0.77
N ALA A 76 20.11 2.12 0.29
CA ALA A 76 21.02 1.33 -0.51
C ALA A 76 20.28 0.63 -1.65
N ALA A 77 21.00 0.18 -2.67
CA ALA A 77 20.40 -0.45 -3.85
C ALA A 77 19.61 -1.72 -3.52
N ASP A 78 20.03 -2.45 -2.52
CA ASP A 78 19.45 -3.73 -2.10
C ASP A 78 18.54 -3.65 -0.87
N LEU A 79 18.32 -2.45 -0.30
CA LEU A 79 17.56 -2.28 0.94
C LEU A 79 16.45 -1.23 0.79
N LEU A 80 15.22 -1.62 1.14
CA LEU A 80 14.12 -0.70 1.44
C LEU A 80 13.87 -0.66 2.94
N VAL A 81 13.47 0.50 3.46
CA VAL A 81 13.08 0.69 4.85
C VAL A 81 11.67 1.26 4.88
N LEU A 82 10.80 0.65 5.68
CA LEU A 82 9.43 1.09 5.94
C LEU A 82 9.32 1.44 7.43
N ASP A 83 8.92 2.65 7.79
CA ASP A 83 8.61 3.03 9.18
C ASP A 83 7.17 3.50 9.31
N ALA A 84 6.49 3.02 10.33
CA ALA A 84 5.12 3.36 10.61
C ALA A 84 5.01 4.74 11.28
N LEU A 85 4.13 5.56 10.74
CA LEU A 85 3.83 6.90 11.22
C LEU A 85 2.32 7.08 11.46
N PRO A 86 1.92 7.98 12.34
CA PRO A 86 0.54 8.45 12.40
C PRO A 86 0.10 9.06 11.07
N PRO A 87 -1.21 9.03 10.75
CA PRO A 87 -1.75 9.57 9.51
C PRO A 87 -1.34 11.03 9.29
N GLY A 88 -0.94 11.36 8.07
CA GLY A 88 -0.59 12.72 7.67
C GLY A 88 0.72 13.26 8.23
N GLN A 89 1.37 12.58 9.17
CA GLN A 89 2.61 13.04 9.78
C GLN A 89 3.84 12.78 8.91
N ARG A 90 4.89 13.57 9.16
CA ARG A 90 6.23 13.34 8.61
C ARG A 90 7.16 12.88 9.72
N PRO A 91 8.24 12.12 9.38
CA PRO A 91 9.20 11.70 10.38
C PRO A 91 9.88 12.92 11.02
N GLU A 92 9.94 12.93 12.33
CA GLU A 92 10.64 13.95 13.11
C GLU A 92 12.15 13.81 12.96
N ARG A 93 12.88 14.90 13.24
CA ARG A 93 14.33 14.93 13.12
C ARG A 93 15.03 13.83 13.93
N GLU A 94 14.51 13.55 15.11
CA GLU A 94 15.07 12.51 15.99
C GLU A 94 14.92 11.11 15.39
N ARG A 95 13.77 10.79 14.80
CA ARG A 95 13.54 9.54 14.08
C ARG A 95 14.48 9.41 12.89
N LEU A 96 14.65 10.47 12.10
CA LEU A 96 15.56 10.48 10.96
C LEU A 96 17.02 10.29 11.38
N THR A 97 17.43 10.92 12.50
CA THR A 97 18.77 10.76 13.06
C THR A 97 19.00 9.33 13.53
N LEU A 98 18.03 8.74 14.23
CA LEU A 98 18.10 7.34 14.67
C LEU A 98 18.19 6.39 13.47
N LEU A 99 17.34 6.57 12.46
CA LEU A 99 17.37 5.77 11.24
C LEU A 99 18.74 5.87 10.54
N ALA A 100 19.25 7.07 10.34
CA ALA A 100 20.55 7.27 9.72
C ALA A 100 21.69 6.58 10.51
N ASN A 101 21.65 6.60 11.84
CA ASN A 101 22.64 5.91 12.67
C ASN A 101 22.52 4.38 12.56
N ILE A 102 21.31 3.85 12.56
CA ILE A 102 21.06 2.40 12.33
C ILE A 102 21.65 1.97 10.98
N LEU A 103 21.33 2.71 9.93
CA LEU A 103 21.76 2.39 8.56
C LEU A 103 23.28 2.51 8.38
N ARG A 104 23.93 3.49 9.03
CA ARG A 104 25.38 3.60 9.04
C ARG A 104 26.03 2.44 9.80
N ALA A 105 25.44 2.01 10.92
CA ALA A 105 25.95 0.90 11.71
C ALA A 105 25.96 -0.43 10.94
N ILE A 106 25.06 -0.60 9.96
CA ILE A 106 25.02 -1.78 9.07
C ILE A 106 25.66 -1.52 7.70
N ASP A 107 26.39 -0.41 7.53
CA ASP A 107 27.07 0.00 6.29
C ASP A 107 26.13 0.06 5.06
N ARG A 108 24.90 0.55 5.26
CA ARG A 108 23.86 0.71 4.22
C ARG A 108 23.45 2.16 3.96
N LEU A 109 24.21 3.11 4.47
CA LEU A 109 24.03 4.54 4.21
C LEU A 109 25.35 5.21 3.91
N PRO A 110 25.84 5.18 2.66
CA PRO A 110 27.13 5.77 2.28
C PRO A 110 27.10 7.30 2.25
N GLY A 111 25.93 7.91 2.25
CA GLY A 111 25.76 9.36 2.13
C GLY A 111 24.67 9.92 3.04
N ALA A 112 23.94 10.91 2.54
CA ALA A 112 22.77 11.46 3.21
C ALA A 112 21.58 10.49 3.09
N LEU A 113 20.68 10.52 4.08
CA LEU A 113 19.42 9.77 4.00
C LEU A 113 18.58 10.32 2.83
N PRO A 114 18.11 9.48 1.90
CA PRO A 114 17.25 9.93 0.80
C PRO A 114 15.92 10.48 1.32
N ALA A 115 15.20 11.21 0.47
CA ALA A 115 13.86 11.69 0.80
C ALA A 115 12.91 10.50 0.99
N ALA A 116 12.01 10.61 1.98
CA ALA A 116 10.97 9.61 2.21
C ALA A 116 9.87 9.72 1.16
N GLU A 117 9.38 8.58 0.71
CA GLU A 117 8.10 8.46 0.03
C GLU A 117 7.06 7.99 1.04
N PHE A 118 5.79 8.32 0.80
CA PHE A 118 4.74 8.03 1.77
C PHE A 118 3.65 7.15 1.14
N ILE A 119 3.19 6.18 1.91
CA ILE A 119 2.06 5.31 1.59
C ILE A 119 1.03 5.56 2.69
N ASP A 120 -0.11 6.13 2.33
CA ASP A 120 -1.23 6.36 3.25
C ASP A 120 -2.25 5.23 3.13
N TRP A 121 -2.79 4.80 4.26
CA TRP A 121 -3.89 3.85 4.31
C TRP A 121 -4.99 4.35 5.25
N PRO A 122 -6.25 4.34 4.82
CA PRO A 122 -6.69 4.07 3.44
C PRO A 122 -6.20 5.16 2.48
N PRO A 123 -6.05 4.86 1.16
CA PRO A 123 -5.56 5.84 0.18
C PRO A 123 -6.54 6.98 -0.07
N LEU A 124 -7.83 6.75 0.21
CA LEU A 124 -8.90 7.74 0.09
C LEU A 124 -9.79 7.71 1.35
N PRO A 125 -10.28 8.86 1.81
CA PRO A 125 -11.25 8.90 2.91
C PRO A 125 -12.49 8.05 2.59
N GLY A 126 -12.93 7.20 3.53
CA GLY A 126 -14.05 6.29 3.34
C GLY A 126 -13.77 5.08 2.45
N GLY A 127 -12.52 4.84 2.09
CA GLY A 127 -12.08 3.64 1.38
C GLY A 127 -12.05 2.38 2.26
N ASP A 128 -11.48 1.31 1.71
CA ASP A 128 -11.27 0.05 2.43
C ASP A 128 -10.34 0.27 3.64
N HIS A 129 -10.77 -0.16 4.82
CA HIS A 129 -10.00 -0.12 6.08
C HIS A 129 -9.50 -1.51 6.49
N SER A 130 -9.67 -2.52 5.64
CA SER A 130 -9.29 -3.89 5.99
C SER A 130 -7.78 -4.11 6.01
N LEU A 131 -7.33 -5.02 6.85
CA LEU A 131 -5.94 -5.47 6.86
C LEU A 131 -5.54 -6.15 5.53
N SER A 132 -6.48 -6.88 4.91
CA SER A 132 -6.25 -7.52 3.60
C SER A 132 -5.98 -6.49 2.52
N GLY A 133 -6.77 -5.42 2.44
CA GLY A 133 -6.56 -4.33 1.50
C GLY A 133 -5.23 -3.59 1.72
N ALA A 134 -4.86 -3.34 3.00
CA ALA A 134 -3.56 -2.73 3.32
C ALA A 134 -2.38 -3.61 2.88
N ARG A 135 -2.48 -4.92 3.07
CA ARG A 135 -1.47 -5.89 2.60
C ARG A 135 -1.36 -5.91 1.09
N GLU A 136 -2.48 -5.93 0.39
CA GLU A 136 -2.51 -5.90 -1.08
C GLU A 136 -1.91 -4.61 -1.63
N ALA A 137 -2.27 -3.46 -1.07
CA ALA A 137 -1.72 -2.17 -1.47
C ALA A 137 -0.19 -2.13 -1.27
N LEU A 138 0.31 -2.60 -0.12
CA LEU A 138 1.75 -2.69 0.12
C LEU A 138 2.43 -3.68 -0.82
N ALA A 139 1.83 -4.83 -1.08
CA ALA A 139 2.36 -5.83 -2.01
C ALA A 139 2.48 -5.27 -3.44
N LEU A 140 1.47 -4.55 -3.93
CA LEU A 140 1.50 -3.87 -5.22
C LEU A 140 2.59 -2.79 -5.28
N PHE A 141 2.73 -1.99 -4.21
CA PHE A 141 3.80 -1.00 -4.12
C PHE A 141 5.19 -1.65 -4.20
N LEU A 142 5.42 -2.71 -3.43
CA LEU A 142 6.70 -3.43 -3.42
C LEU A 142 6.98 -4.13 -4.76
N ALA A 143 5.96 -4.73 -5.39
CA ALA A 143 6.08 -5.33 -6.72
C ALA A 143 6.46 -4.30 -7.78
N GLY A 144 5.82 -3.13 -7.79
CA GLY A 144 6.16 -2.03 -8.68
C GLY A 144 7.58 -1.49 -8.47
N ARG A 145 8.05 -1.49 -7.22
CA ARG A 145 9.46 -1.13 -6.91
C ARG A 145 10.42 -2.21 -7.38
N MET A 146 10.14 -3.47 -7.08
CA MET A 146 10.96 -4.60 -7.49
C MET A 146 11.13 -4.67 -9.02
N ALA A 147 10.08 -4.34 -9.77
CA ALA A 147 10.14 -4.35 -11.24
C ALA A 147 11.04 -3.26 -11.81
N ARG A 148 11.11 -2.08 -11.17
CA ARG A 148 11.94 -0.94 -11.62
C ARG A 148 13.37 -1.05 -11.12
N GLU A 149 13.53 -1.36 -9.86
CA GLU A 149 14.78 -1.37 -9.15
C GLU A 149 14.78 -2.51 -8.13
N PRO A 150 15.30 -3.70 -8.49
CA PRO A 150 15.31 -4.85 -7.59
C PRO A 150 16.00 -4.56 -6.26
N PHE A 151 15.48 -5.16 -5.19
CA PHE A 151 16.06 -5.11 -3.84
C PHE A 151 16.03 -6.51 -3.22
N ALA A 152 16.88 -6.75 -2.25
CA ALA A 152 16.96 -8.03 -1.56
C ALA A 152 16.32 -7.99 -0.16
N TRP A 153 16.24 -6.80 0.44
CA TRP A 153 15.82 -6.63 1.83
C TRP A 153 14.76 -5.56 2.00
N VAL A 154 13.80 -5.82 2.89
CA VAL A 154 12.83 -4.83 3.38
C VAL A 154 12.91 -4.81 4.90
N LEU A 155 13.29 -3.69 5.49
CA LEU A 155 13.26 -3.49 6.94
C LEU A 155 11.93 -2.84 7.31
N ALA A 156 11.03 -3.59 7.94
CA ALA A 156 9.72 -3.11 8.35
C ALA A 156 9.74 -2.74 9.84
N MET A 157 9.56 -1.44 10.12
CA MET A 157 9.68 -0.83 11.43
C MET A 157 8.32 -0.39 11.96
N GLY A 158 7.96 -0.83 13.16
CA GLY A 158 6.70 -0.50 13.83
C GLY A 158 5.52 -1.39 13.41
N GLU A 159 4.46 -1.33 14.22
CA GLU A 159 3.34 -2.26 14.14
C GLU A 159 2.60 -2.26 12.78
N PRO A 160 2.14 -1.12 12.22
CA PRO A 160 1.47 -1.12 10.93
C PRO A 160 2.33 -1.72 9.81
N ALA A 161 3.62 -1.36 9.72
CA ALA A 161 4.51 -1.89 8.69
C ALA A 161 4.69 -3.41 8.82
N ARG A 162 4.80 -3.93 10.05
CA ARG A 162 4.93 -5.36 10.33
C ARG A 162 3.68 -6.13 9.91
N ARG A 163 2.48 -5.66 10.30
CA ARG A 163 1.22 -6.32 9.97
C ARG A 163 0.91 -6.30 8.48
N TRP A 164 1.17 -5.19 7.82
CA TRP A 164 0.92 -5.06 6.38
C TRP A 164 1.89 -5.91 5.57
N LEU A 165 3.11 -6.11 6.04
CA LEU A 165 4.07 -6.99 5.37
C LEU A 165 3.73 -8.49 5.53
N GLY A 166 2.77 -8.83 6.37
CA GLY A 166 2.35 -10.21 6.62
C GLY A 166 2.83 -10.78 7.97
N GLY A 167 3.40 -9.94 8.84
CA GLY A 167 3.68 -10.31 10.24
C GLY A 167 2.38 -10.61 10.99
N GLY A 168 2.36 -11.68 11.79
CA GLY A 168 1.27 -11.93 12.73
C GLY A 168 1.32 -10.94 13.90
N GLU A 169 0.24 -10.86 14.68
CA GLU A 169 0.16 -9.98 15.86
C GLU A 169 1.30 -10.21 16.87
N HIS A 170 1.76 -11.43 16.99
CA HIS A 170 2.82 -11.85 17.91
C HIS A 170 4.16 -12.09 17.22
N SER A 171 4.37 -11.57 16.00
CA SER A 171 5.67 -11.75 15.34
C SER A 171 6.77 -11.09 16.15
N GLU A 172 7.75 -11.86 16.55
CA GLU A 172 8.89 -11.38 17.33
C GLU A 172 9.75 -10.39 16.52
N ALA A 173 10.42 -9.49 17.21
CA ALA A 173 11.42 -8.64 16.59
C ALA A 173 12.54 -9.50 16.00
N GLY A 174 12.85 -9.28 14.72
CA GLY A 174 13.82 -10.08 13.97
C GLY A 174 13.19 -11.20 13.14
N ALA A 175 11.87 -11.41 13.22
CA ALA A 175 11.20 -12.36 12.34
C ALA A 175 11.44 -12.00 10.86
N ARG A 176 11.64 -13.02 10.05
CA ARG A 176 11.88 -12.87 8.60
C ARG A 176 10.68 -13.35 7.81
N ILE A 177 10.34 -12.60 6.77
CA ILE A 177 9.21 -12.90 5.89
C ILE A 177 9.73 -12.96 4.46
N SER A 178 9.35 -14.01 3.73
CA SER A 178 9.65 -14.11 2.29
C SER A 178 8.73 -13.17 1.49
N LEU A 179 9.30 -12.38 0.59
CA LEU A 179 8.60 -11.39 -0.22
C LEU A 179 8.87 -11.63 -1.70
N ALA A 180 7.94 -11.20 -2.55
CA ALA A 180 8.09 -11.24 -4.00
C ALA A 180 8.54 -12.63 -4.51
N ASP A 181 7.84 -13.69 -4.08
CA ASP A 181 8.12 -15.09 -4.44
C ASP A 181 9.56 -15.53 -4.11
N GLY A 182 10.07 -15.11 -2.95
CA GLY A 182 11.41 -15.45 -2.48
C GLY A 182 12.53 -14.56 -2.99
N ARG A 183 12.25 -13.57 -3.84
CA ARG A 183 13.25 -12.65 -4.40
C ARG A 183 13.75 -11.61 -3.40
N ALA A 184 13.00 -11.34 -2.35
CA ALA A 184 13.39 -10.44 -1.26
C ALA A 184 12.97 -11.01 0.10
N GLN A 185 13.59 -10.51 1.16
CA GLN A 185 13.27 -10.87 2.54
C GLN A 185 12.88 -9.62 3.34
N GLY A 186 11.78 -9.70 4.07
CA GLY A 186 11.37 -8.73 5.07
C GLY A 186 11.96 -9.08 6.44
N ILE A 187 12.41 -8.07 7.18
CA ILE A 187 12.83 -8.19 8.57
C ILE A 187 11.95 -7.26 9.40
N LEU A 188 11.28 -7.84 10.41
CA LEU A 188 10.36 -7.10 11.27
C LEU A 188 11.10 -6.59 12.51
N VAL A 189 11.02 -5.28 12.77
CA VAL A 189 11.67 -4.66 13.93
C VAL A 189 10.75 -3.63 14.60
N PRO A 190 11.02 -3.24 15.85
CA PRO A 190 10.33 -2.13 16.51
C PRO A 190 10.39 -0.84 15.69
N GLY A 191 9.36 0.01 15.80
CA GLY A 191 9.31 1.31 15.15
C GLY A 191 10.38 2.27 15.68
N LEU A 192 10.74 3.26 14.86
CA LEU A 192 11.70 4.30 15.30
C LEU A 192 11.17 5.07 16.53
N GLY A 193 9.86 5.37 16.57
CA GLY A 193 9.23 6.00 17.73
C GLY A 193 9.29 5.12 18.97
N ASP A 194 9.06 3.81 18.81
CA ASP A 194 9.12 2.86 19.94
C ASP A 194 10.54 2.78 20.51
N MET A 195 11.55 2.77 19.63
CA MET A 195 12.97 2.75 20.04
C MET A 195 13.43 4.06 20.70
N LEU A 196 12.81 5.19 20.37
CA LEU A 196 13.07 6.45 21.05
C LEU A 196 12.42 6.47 22.45
N ALA A 197 11.20 5.97 22.58
CA ALA A 197 10.48 5.86 23.84
C ALA A 197 11.07 4.79 24.77
N ALA A 198 11.55 3.65 24.20
CA ALA A 198 12.07 2.50 24.92
C ALA A 198 13.45 2.09 24.36
N PRO A 199 14.56 2.67 24.83
CA PRO A 199 15.89 2.47 24.28
C PRO A 199 16.40 1.02 24.24
N GLN A 200 15.88 0.15 25.12
CA GLN A 200 16.20 -1.29 25.12
C GLN A 200 15.80 -1.99 23.81
N LEU A 201 14.80 -1.48 23.08
CA LEU A 201 14.39 -2.00 21.78
C LEU A 201 15.47 -1.86 20.70
N LYS A 202 16.40 -0.91 20.86
CA LYS A 202 17.56 -0.75 19.96
C LYS A 202 18.46 -1.98 19.94
N ALA A 203 18.64 -2.63 21.10
CA ALA A 203 19.41 -3.86 21.19
C ALA A 203 18.75 -5.00 20.42
N GLN A 204 17.43 -5.15 20.55
CA GLN A 204 16.64 -6.14 19.78
C GLN A 204 16.73 -5.87 18.27
N THR A 205 16.57 -4.63 17.86
CA THR A 205 16.72 -4.23 16.47
C THR A 205 18.11 -4.56 15.94
N TRP A 206 19.17 -4.24 16.70
CA TRP A 206 20.55 -4.58 16.33
C TRP A 206 20.75 -6.08 16.13
N GLN A 207 20.25 -6.91 17.03
CA GLN A 207 20.33 -8.37 16.90
C GLN A 207 19.66 -8.86 15.61
N ALA A 208 18.54 -8.26 15.22
CA ALA A 208 17.80 -8.63 14.03
C ALA A 208 18.53 -8.27 12.74
N ILE A 209 19.17 -7.06 12.68
CA ILE A 209 19.71 -6.49 11.44
C ILE A 209 21.23 -6.65 11.28
N ARG A 210 21.98 -7.03 12.31
CA ARG A 210 23.45 -7.18 12.23
C ARG A 210 23.92 -8.09 11.09
N GLY A 211 23.10 -9.07 10.70
CA GLY A 211 23.38 -9.94 9.55
C GLY A 211 23.22 -9.26 8.18
N LEU A 212 22.74 -8.01 8.14
CA LEU A 212 22.70 -7.20 6.90
C LEU A 212 24.01 -6.47 6.61
N VAL A 213 24.96 -6.48 7.54
CA VAL A 213 26.30 -5.87 7.30
C VAL A 213 26.94 -6.59 6.14
N PRO A 214 27.35 -5.87 5.07
CA PRO A 214 28.03 -6.50 3.95
C PRO A 214 29.34 -7.15 4.41
N GLU A 215 29.59 -8.35 3.91
CA GLU A 215 30.93 -8.94 4.08
C GLU A 215 31.92 -8.05 3.33
N ARG A 216 32.89 -7.48 4.04
CA ARG A 216 33.98 -6.73 3.43
C ARG A 216 34.83 -7.72 2.63
N ARG A 217 34.73 -7.62 1.32
CA ARG A 217 35.65 -8.32 0.41
C ARG A 217 36.97 -7.59 0.33
#